data_d5ebe2db219b375c626504028fde1992
#
_entry.id   d5ebe2db219b375c626504028fde1992
#
_cell.length_a   1.000
_cell.length_b   1.000
_cell.length_c   1.000
_cell.angle_alpha   90.00
_cell.angle_beta   90.00
_cell.angle_gamma   90.00
#
_symmetry.space_group_name_H-M   'P 1'
#
loop_
_entity.id
_entity.type
_entity.pdbx_description
1 polymer ?
#
loop_
_entity_poly.entity_id
_entity_poly.type
_entity_poly.pdbx_seq_one_letter_code
_entity_poly.pdbx_strand_id
1 'polypeptide(L)'
;YGHASVGLIHIRPELNLEDSNDRIKMVGIAKESSRIVKKYKGSLSGEHGDGRIRAAFLKEQFGEHVYQYLVNLKRIFDPINLLNPGVVISDQDMLTNVRHVDQPVNDWQSGFNWNKDISFFYAAEKCSGAGVCRKSAGRGVMCPSYKATREEKLSTRGRANLLRKALYSENHKEELNNDELKEALELCLGCKACKKECPASVDMARLKSEYLYQTQKNQDQFGLWYIKNLGNILRFGSYAPTAFNFFQNNKIVMKSIGINRSMPTLQKDTLTSWWDKNKKSQEKHDITIWILCDLFTEYYDINIGKEL
;
A
#
# COMPACT_ATOMS: atom_id res chain seq x y z
N TYR A 1 -16.14 26.07 2.65
CA TYR A 1 -15.01 26.24 3.55
C TYR A 1 -14.24 27.48 3.13
N GLY A 2 -13.91 28.33 4.08
CA GLY A 2 -13.26 29.60 3.76
C GLY A 2 -12.51 30.22 4.94
N HIS A 3 -11.68 31.20 4.61
CA HIS A 3 -10.94 32.04 5.56
C HIS A 3 -11.50 33.45 5.50
N ALA A 4 -12.44 33.77 6.40
CA ALA A 4 -13.18 35.04 6.38
C ALA A 4 -12.27 36.28 6.48
N SER A 5 -11.16 36.20 7.25
CA SER A 5 -10.24 37.29 7.46
C SER A 5 -9.55 37.78 6.19
N VAL A 6 -9.42 36.94 5.17
CA VAL A 6 -8.75 37.26 3.89
C VAL A 6 -9.67 37.09 2.68
N GLY A 7 -10.98 36.83 2.90
CA GLY A 7 -11.96 36.67 1.83
C GLY A 7 -11.73 35.43 0.94
N LEU A 8 -11.06 34.39 1.47
CA LEU A 8 -10.72 33.19 0.72
C LEU A 8 -11.84 32.16 0.79
N ILE A 9 -12.17 31.54 -0.33
CA ILE A 9 -13.14 30.44 -0.43
C ILE A 9 -12.45 29.22 -1.04
N HIS A 10 -12.55 28.08 -0.37
CA HIS A 10 -12.16 26.78 -0.91
C HIS A 10 -13.37 26.11 -1.56
N ILE A 11 -13.28 25.88 -2.84
CA ILE A 11 -14.26 25.09 -3.60
C ILE A 11 -13.65 23.71 -3.83
N ARG A 12 -14.40 22.65 -3.49
CA ARG A 12 -13.94 21.26 -3.66
C ARG A 12 -14.99 20.51 -4.51
N PRO A 13 -14.90 20.61 -5.83
CA PRO A 13 -15.77 19.82 -6.70
C PRO A 13 -15.42 18.34 -6.55
N GLU A 14 -16.43 17.49 -6.54
CA GLU A 14 -16.28 16.04 -6.53
C GLU A 14 -16.26 15.56 -7.98
N LEU A 15 -15.11 15.11 -8.44
CA LEU A 15 -14.84 14.74 -9.83
C LEU A 15 -14.08 13.40 -9.87
N ASN A 16 -14.46 12.55 -10.83
CA ASN A 16 -13.71 11.35 -11.16
C ASN A 16 -12.70 11.65 -12.28
N LEU A 17 -11.43 11.81 -11.94
CA LEU A 17 -10.39 12.16 -12.92
C LEU A 17 -10.04 11.04 -13.92
N GLU A 18 -10.59 9.84 -13.74
CA GLU A 18 -10.50 8.75 -14.72
C GLU A 18 -11.51 8.96 -15.87
N ASP A 19 -12.61 9.66 -15.60
CA ASP A 19 -13.59 10.05 -16.62
C ASP A 19 -13.10 11.29 -17.39
N SER A 20 -12.98 11.16 -18.70
CA SER A 20 -12.59 12.27 -19.60
C SER A 20 -13.53 13.47 -19.49
N ASN A 21 -14.83 13.24 -19.30
CA ASN A 21 -15.81 14.32 -19.15
C ASN A 21 -15.59 15.11 -17.86
N ASP A 22 -15.24 14.41 -16.77
CA ASP A 22 -14.96 15.07 -15.50
C ASP A 22 -13.61 15.83 -15.54
N ARG A 23 -12.64 15.35 -16.31
CA ARG A 23 -11.42 16.12 -16.61
C ARG A 23 -11.72 17.41 -17.35
N ILE A 24 -12.58 17.35 -18.37
CA ILE A 24 -13.03 18.53 -19.09
C ILE A 24 -13.78 19.51 -18.16
N LYS A 25 -14.65 19.00 -17.31
CA LYS A 25 -15.34 19.82 -16.29
C LYS A 25 -14.34 20.47 -15.33
N MET A 26 -13.31 19.76 -14.88
CA MET A 26 -12.26 20.30 -14.02
C MET A 26 -11.57 21.51 -14.66
N VAL A 27 -11.18 21.38 -15.92
CA VAL A 27 -10.56 22.48 -16.68
C VAL A 27 -11.54 23.66 -16.81
N GLY A 28 -12.82 23.39 -17.14
CA GLY A 28 -13.86 24.40 -17.26
C GLY A 28 -14.10 25.15 -15.94
N ILE A 29 -14.22 24.42 -14.82
CA ILE A 29 -14.39 25.01 -13.48
C ILE A 29 -13.18 25.88 -13.13
N ALA A 30 -11.97 25.41 -13.39
CA ALA A 30 -10.74 26.17 -13.08
C ALA A 30 -10.63 27.46 -13.92
N LYS A 31 -10.91 27.39 -15.20
CA LYS A 31 -10.94 28.56 -16.11
C LYS A 31 -11.97 29.59 -15.66
N GLU A 32 -13.20 29.18 -15.40
CA GLU A 32 -14.27 30.09 -15.01
C GLU A 32 -14.01 30.70 -13.63
N SER A 33 -13.48 29.92 -12.68
CA SER A 33 -13.05 30.41 -11.39
C SER A 33 -11.95 31.48 -11.51
N SER A 34 -10.94 31.24 -12.38
CA SER A 34 -9.88 32.20 -12.65
C SER A 34 -10.43 33.49 -13.23
N ARG A 35 -11.37 33.40 -14.19
CA ARG A 35 -12.02 34.56 -14.82
C ARG A 35 -12.83 35.39 -13.81
N ILE A 36 -13.60 34.73 -12.94
CA ILE A 36 -14.37 35.40 -11.89
C ILE A 36 -13.45 36.11 -10.90
N VAL A 37 -12.44 35.41 -10.41
CA VAL A 37 -11.45 35.97 -9.47
C VAL A 37 -10.80 37.23 -10.06
N LYS A 38 -10.35 37.15 -11.31
CA LYS A 38 -9.78 38.31 -12.03
C LYS A 38 -10.75 39.48 -12.14
N LYS A 39 -12.02 39.20 -12.49
CA LYS A 39 -13.09 40.21 -12.60
C LYS A 39 -13.25 41.02 -11.30
N TYR A 40 -13.13 40.34 -10.15
CA TYR A 40 -13.26 40.95 -8.84
C TYR A 40 -11.91 41.38 -8.23
N LYS A 41 -10.81 41.41 -9.03
CA LYS A 41 -9.46 41.80 -8.62
C LYS A 41 -8.93 40.96 -7.43
N GLY A 42 -9.37 39.69 -7.32
CA GLY A 42 -8.91 38.74 -6.33
C GLY A 42 -7.66 37.99 -6.79
N SER A 43 -7.14 37.13 -5.91
CA SER A 43 -6.04 36.21 -6.20
C SER A 43 -6.55 34.81 -6.43
N LEU A 44 -6.06 34.12 -7.47
CA LEU A 44 -6.41 32.74 -7.76
C LEU A 44 -5.88 31.77 -6.69
N SER A 45 -4.76 32.12 -6.05
CA SER A 45 -4.19 31.37 -4.93
C SER A 45 -4.11 32.27 -3.70
N GLY A 46 -4.93 31.97 -2.70
CA GLY A 46 -4.95 32.77 -1.46
C GLY A 46 -3.82 32.40 -0.48
N GLU A 47 -3.43 31.14 -0.39
CA GLU A 47 -2.48 30.67 0.63
C GLU A 47 -1.55 29.53 0.17
N HIS A 48 -2.01 28.64 -0.73
CA HIS A 48 -1.27 27.43 -1.07
C HIS A 48 -0.22 27.59 -2.18
N GLY A 49 -0.12 28.77 -2.79
CA GLY A 49 0.67 28.99 -3.99
C GLY A 49 0.05 28.40 -5.26
N ASP A 50 0.56 28.79 -6.41
CA ASP A 50 -0.05 28.42 -7.70
C ASP A 50 0.37 27.02 -8.18
N GLY A 51 1.57 26.60 -7.85
CA GLY A 51 2.06 25.28 -8.19
C GLY A 51 2.14 25.04 -9.69
N ARG A 52 1.88 23.80 -10.12
CA ARG A 52 1.85 23.39 -11.52
C ARG A 52 0.49 23.62 -12.18
N ILE A 53 -0.60 23.34 -11.48
CA ILE A 53 -1.95 23.35 -12.06
C ILE A 53 -2.41 24.79 -12.33
N ARG A 54 -2.22 25.71 -11.37
CA ARG A 54 -2.59 27.11 -11.55
C ARG A 54 -1.63 27.90 -12.44
N ALA A 55 -0.42 27.38 -12.69
CA ALA A 55 0.57 28.00 -13.59
C ALA A 55 -0.05 28.31 -14.97
N ALA A 56 -0.93 27.45 -15.47
CA ALA A 56 -1.63 27.64 -16.75
C ALA A 56 -2.49 28.93 -16.82
N PHE A 57 -2.84 29.54 -15.68
CA PHE A 57 -3.70 30.71 -15.62
C PHE A 57 -2.95 32.02 -15.26
N LEU A 58 -1.68 31.93 -14.84
CA LEU A 58 -0.96 33.08 -14.28
C LEU A 58 -0.70 34.18 -15.32
N LYS A 59 -0.43 33.80 -16.56
CA LYS A 59 -0.27 34.74 -17.66
C LYS A 59 -1.54 35.56 -17.89
N GLU A 60 -2.70 34.91 -17.84
CA GLU A 60 -4.00 35.59 -17.93
C GLU A 60 -4.27 36.45 -16.68
N GLN A 61 -3.96 35.89 -15.49
CA GLN A 61 -4.22 36.55 -14.21
C GLN A 61 -3.44 37.84 -14.05
N PHE A 62 -2.12 37.82 -14.30
CA PHE A 62 -1.23 38.98 -14.10
C PHE A 62 -1.04 39.85 -15.34
N GLY A 63 -1.38 39.35 -16.52
CA GLY A 63 -1.10 39.94 -17.81
C GLY A 63 0.33 39.68 -18.30
N GLU A 64 0.53 39.84 -19.61
CA GLU A 64 1.79 39.48 -20.30
C GLU A 64 3.01 40.14 -19.66
N HIS A 65 2.89 41.41 -19.33
CA HIS A 65 4.02 42.24 -18.85
C HIS A 65 4.56 41.74 -17.51
N VAL A 66 3.67 41.53 -16.54
CA VAL A 66 4.06 41.04 -15.22
C VAL A 66 4.54 39.57 -15.29
N TYR A 67 3.86 38.78 -16.09
CA TYR A 67 4.28 37.37 -16.28
C TYR A 67 5.69 37.29 -16.86
N GLN A 68 6.03 38.17 -17.82
CA GLN A 68 7.38 38.21 -18.39
C GLN A 68 8.46 38.60 -17.36
N TYR A 69 8.13 39.44 -16.41
CA TYR A 69 9.07 39.72 -15.28
C TYR A 69 9.30 38.45 -14.42
N LEU A 70 8.26 37.67 -14.14
CA LEU A 70 8.41 36.41 -13.40
C LEU A 70 9.29 35.42 -14.18
N VAL A 71 9.11 35.33 -15.49
CA VAL A 71 9.96 34.49 -16.38
C VAL A 71 11.41 34.91 -16.33
N ASN A 72 11.65 36.24 -16.43
CA ASN A 72 13.02 36.81 -16.40
C ASN A 72 13.68 36.57 -15.03
N LEU A 73 12.93 36.76 -13.94
CA LEU A 73 13.41 36.47 -12.59
C LEU A 73 13.84 35.03 -12.45
N LYS A 74 12.98 34.08 -12.92
CA LYS A 74 13.30 32.68 -12.93
C LYS A 74 14.59 32.39 -13.68
N ARG A 75 14.76 32.97 -14.88
CA ARG A 75 15.96 32.74 -15.71
C ARG A 75 17.26 33.32 -15.10
N ILE A 76 17.18 34.41 -14.35
CA ILE A 76 18.34 35.00 -13.65
C ILE A 76 18.86 34.02 -12.58
N PHE A 77 17.96 33.44 -11.79
CA PHE A 77 18.33 32.55 -10.68
C PHE A 77 18.48 31.08 -11.09
N ASP A 78 17.87 30.66 -12.19
CA ASP A 78 17.87 29.28 -12.66
C ASP A 78 17.91 29.24 -14.19
N PRO A 79 19.04 29.62 -14.81
CA PRO A 79 19.18 29.72 -16.27
C PRO A 79 19.01 28.39 -17.00
N ILE A 80 19.29 27.28 -16.34
CA ILE A 80 19.15 25.92 -16.90
C ILE A 80 17.83 25.22 -16.50
N ASN A 81 16.94 25.95 -15.80
CA ASN A 81 15.62 25.44 -15.36
C ASN A 81 15.70 24.12 -14.58
N LEU A 82 16.68 24.02 -13.66
CA LEU A 82 16.86 22.84 -12.80
C LEU A 82 15.94 22.84 -11.58
N LEU A 83 15.65 24.02 -11.02
CA LEU A 83 14.90 24.18 -9.77
C LEU A 83 13.40 24.18 -10.04
N ASN A 84 12.71 23.12 -9.64
CA ASN A 84 11.25 22.98 -9.78
C ASN A 84 10.71 23.36 -11.19
N PRO A 85 11.16 22.71 -12.26
CA PRO A 85 10.69 23.01 -13.61
C PRO A 85 9.18 22.84 -13.72
N GLY A 86 8.49 23.75 -14.40
CA GLY A 86 7.04 23.74 -14.60
C GLY A 86 6.20 24.16 -13.38
N VAL A 87 6.82 24.69 -12.34
CA VAL A 87 6.12 25.28 -11.18
C VAL A 87 6.06 26.79 -11.33
N VAL A 88 4.89 27.40 -11.25
CA VAL A 88 4.59 28.83 -11.45
C VAL A 88 4.84 29.28 -12.89
N ILE A 89 6.03 29.07 -13.42
CA ILE A 89 6.36 29.39 -14.82
C ILE A 89 6.25 28.10 -15.64
N SER A 90 5.22 28.02 -16.47
CA SER A 90 4.94 26.83 -17.29
C SER A 90 4.03 27.16 -18.47
N ASP A 91 4.32 26.57 -19.62
CA ASP A 91 3.45 26.56 -20.80
C ASP A 91 2.62 25.25 -20.88
N GLN A 92 2.72 24.39 -19.88
CA GLN A 92 2.01 23.10 -19.85
C GLN A 92 0.54 23.30 -19.51
N ASP A 93 -0.30 22.47 -20.14
CA ASP A 93 -1.70 22.33 -19.75
C ASP A 93 -1.84 21.81 -18.31
N MET A 94 -2.90 22.24 -17.63
CA MET A 94 -3.13 21.80 -16.24
C MET A 94 -3.30 20.29 -16.07
N LEU A 95 -3.66 19.56 -17.13
CA LEU A 95 -3.83 18.11 -17.11
C LEU A 95 -2.51 17.35 -17.31
N THR A 96 -1.44 18.00 -17.81
CA THR A 96 -0.17 17.33 -18.16
C THR A 96 0.43 16.50 -17.04
N ASN A 97 0.27 16.93 -15.78
CA ASN A 97 0.83 16.24 -14.62
C ASN A 97 -0.26 15.70 -13.68
N VAL A 98 -1.49 15.56 -14.17
CA VAL A 98 -2.57 14.96 -13.39
C VAL A 98 -2.42 13.45 -13.42
N ARG A 99 -2.53 12.85 -12.27
CA ARG A 99 -2.53 11.43 -12.04
C ARG A 99 -3.69 10.77 -12.81
N HIS A 100 -3.49 9.64 -13.41
CA HIS A 100 -4.51 8.80 -14.08
C HIS A 100 -4.99 9.26 -15.46
N VAL A 101 -4.41 10.30 -16.04
CA VAL A 101 -4.75 10.70 -17.40
C VAL A 101 -4.11 9.71 -18.38
N ASP A 102 -4.95 9.07 -19.20
CA ASP A 102 -4.56 8.20 -20.34
C ASP A 102 -3.67 6.99 -20.01
N GLN A 103 -3.82 6.41 -18.83
CA GLN A 103 -3.08 5.20 -18.47
C GLN A 103 -3.85 3.93 -18.85
N PRO A 104 -3.18 2.92 -19.42
CA PRO A 104 -3.83 1.67 -19.76
C PRO A 104 -4.31 0.94 -18.50
N VAL A 105 -5.61 0.64 -18.45
CA VAL A 105 -6.15 -0.28 -17.44
C VAL A 105 -5.82 -1.68 -17.88
N ASN A 106 -4.81 -2.28 -17.29
CA ASN A 106 -4.48 -3.68 -17.54
C ASN A 106 -5.52 -4.58 -16.90
N ASP A 107 -6.08 -5.51 -17.68
CA ASP A 107 -6.98 -6.54 -17.16
C ASP A 107 -6.17 -7.60 -16.40
N TRP A 108 -6.21 -7.52 -15.07
CA TRP A 108 -5.50 -8.42 -14.19
C TRP A 108 -6.37 -9.59 -13.78
N GLN A 109 -5.97 -10.81 -14.08
CA GLN A 109 -6.54 -12.00 -13.45
C GLN A 109 -6.10 -12.08 -12.00
N SER A 110 -6.85 -11.44 -11.12
CA SER A 110 -6.56 -11.36 -9.70
C SER A 110 -6.79 -12.69 -8.98
N GLY A 111 -5.94 -13.00 -8.01
CA GLY A 111 -6.11 -14.11 -7.07
C GLY A 111 -7.13 -13.83 -5.98
N PHE A 112 -7.42 -12.56 -5.72
CA PHE A 112 -8.37 -12.10 -4.71
C PHE A 112 -9.58 -11.41 -5.33
N ASN A 113 -10.70 -11.45 -4.62
CA ASN A 113 -11.88 -10.67 -4.98
C ASN A 113 -11.70 -9.20 -4.56
N TRP A 114 -11.56 -8.31 -5.54
CA TRP A 114 -11.35 -6.87 -5.34
C TRP A 114 -12.64 -6.05 -5.45
N ASN A 115 -13.83 -6.63 -5.43
CA ASN A 115 -15.10 -5.92 -5.65
C ASN A 115 -15.29 -4.67 -4.78
N LYS A 116 -14.77 -4.67 -3.53
CA LYS A 116 -14.82 -3.49 -2.66
C LYS A 116 -13.87 -2.37 -3.05
N ASP A 117 -12.86 -2.69 -3.82
CA ASP A 117 -11.77 -1.78 -4.24
C ASP A 117 -11.76 -1.60 -5.76
N ILE A 118 -12.78 -2.09 -6.47
CA ILE A 118 -12.91 -2.13 -7.93
C ILE A 118 -11.87 -3.10 -8.55
N SER A 119 -10.58 -2.89 -8.30
CA SER A 119 -9.50 -3.76 -8.78
C SER A 119 -8.27 -3.70 -7.87
N PHE A 120 -7.31 -4.59 -8.13
CA PHE A 120 -5.99 -4.56 -7.49
C PHE A 120 -5.28 -3.22 -7.71
N PHE A 121 -5.39 -2.69 -8.91
CA PHE A 121 -4.85 -1.41 -9.30
C PHE A 121 -5.43 -0.27 -8.45
N TYR A 122 -6.75 -0.15 -8.39
CA TYR A 122 -7.42 0.89 -7.60
C TYR A 122 -7.15 0.76 -6.09
N ALA A 123 -6.95 -0.45 -5.60
CA ALA A 123 -6.55 -0.66 -4.21
C ALA A 123 -5.15 -0.09 -3.90
N ALA A 124 -4.19 -0.16 -4.84
CA ALA A 124 -2.90 0.49 -4.73
C ALA A 124 -3.00 2.03 -4.82
N GLU A 125 -3.93 2.50 -5.66
CA GLU A 125 -4.22 3.92 -5.89
C GLU A 125 -4.83 4.66 -4.69
N LYS A 126 -5.45 3.96 -3.76
CA LYS A 126 -6.04 4.58 -2.55
C LYS A 126 -5.09 5.46 -1.75
N CYS A 127 -3.79 5.31 -1.93
CA CYS A 127 -2.81 6.11 -1.20
C CYS A 127 -2.90 7.60 -1.57
N SER A 128 -3.50 8.40 -0.70
CA SER A 128 -3.62 9.86 -0.85
C SER A 128 -2.35 10.65 -0.55
N GLY A 129 -1.26 9.96 -0.17
CA GLY A 129 0.00 10.63 0.19
C GLY A 129 0.05 11.25 1.59
N ALA A 130 -0.99 11.12 2.43
CA ALA A 130 -1.09 11.75 3.76
C ALA A 130 0.08 11.46 4.71
N GLY A 131 0.87 10.40 4.48
CA GLY A 131 2.12 10.15 5.19
C GLY A 131 1.97 9.67 6.64
N VAL A 132 0.78 9.31 7.11
CA VAL A 132 0.56 8.77 8.46
C VAL A 132 1.41 7.52 8.74
N CYS A 133 1.75 6.76 7.69
CA CYS A 133 2.65 5.61 7.75
C CYS A 133 4.13 5.97 8.02
N ARG A 134 4.47 7.25 8.02
CA ARG A 134 5.85 7.74 8.28
C ARG A 134 6.06 8.27 9.70
N LYS A 135 5.18 7.95 10.60
CA LYS A 135 5.37 8.31 12.01
C LYS A 135 6.61 7.63 12.58
N SER A 136 7.49 8.42 13.15
CA SER A 136 8.71 7.94 13.82
C SER A 136 8.46 7.52 15.26
N ALA A 137 7.49 8.15 15.91
CA ALA A 137 7.11 7.93 17.29
C ALA A 137 5.59 8.17 17.47
N GLY A 138 5.08 7.89 18.65
CA GLY A 138 3.69 8.11 19.02
C GLY A 138 2.82 6.86 18.96
N ARG A 139 1.52 7.04 19.21
CA ARG A 139 0.53 5.95 19.27
C ARG A 139 0.33 5.29 17.90
N GLY A 140 0.03 4.01 17.92
CA GLY A 140 -0.22 3.18 16.75
C GLY A 140 1.01 2.38 16.32
N VAL A 141 0.75 1.30 15.60
CA VAL A 141 1.78 0.34 15.15
C VAL A 141 2.07 0.45 13.65
N MET A 142 1.33 1.32 12.93
CA MET A 142 1.43 1.41 11.48
C MET A 142 2.86 1.59 11.01
N CYS A 143 3.19 0.76 10.09
CA CYS A 143 4.41 0.54 9.36
C CYS A 143 5.65 0.30 10.24
N PRO A 144 5.74 -0.90 10.88
CA PRO A 144 6.92 -1.26 11.70
C PRO A 144 8.23 -1.19 10.93
N SER A 145 8.24 -1.60 9.65
CA SER A 145 9.43 -1.54 8.81
C SER A 145 9.94 -0.10 8.61
N TYR A 146 9.04 0.86 8.36
CA TYR A 146 9.45 2.26 8.30
C TYR A 146 9.95 2.78 9.65
N LYS A 147 9.28 2.41 10.75
CA LYS A 147 9.73 2.84 12.10
C LYS A 147 11.15 2.38 12.40
N ALA A 148 11.52 1.18 11.94
CA ALA A 148 12.85 0.62 12.14
C ALA A 148 13.92 1.24 11.23
N THR A 149 13.61 1.46 9.94
CA THR A 149 14.62 1.82 8.93
C THR A 149 14.64 3.29 8.56
N ARG A 150 13.50 4.00 8.68
CA ARG A 150 13.27 5.37 8.19
C ARG A 150 13.32 5.51 6.67
N GLU A 151 13.33 4.42 5.94
CA GLU A 151 13.36 4.42 4.49
C GLU A 151 11.94 4.58 3.92
N GLU A 152 11.76 5.55 3.02
CA GLU A 152 10.45 5.85 2.40
C GLU A 152 9.87 4.65 1.67
N LYS A 153 10.69 3.92 0.90
CA LYS A 153 10.24 2.74 0.14
C LYS A 153 9.64 1.65 1.03
N LEU A 154 10.02 1.60 2.32
CA LEU A 154 9.54 0.63 3.29
C LEU A 154 8.29 1.10 4.06
N SER A 155 7.78 2.30 3.76
CA SER A 155 6.49 2.78 4.26
C SER A 155 5.32 2.21 3.45
N THR A 156 4.10 2.27 4.01
CA THR A 156 2.88 1.92 3.24
C THR A 156 2.74 2.79 1.99
N ARG A 157 3.06 4.09 2.09
CA ARG A 157 3.02 5.04 0.98
C ARG A 157 4.05 4.69 -0.08
N GLY A 158 5.30 4.43 0.30
CA GLY A 158 6.36 4.05 -0.63
C GLY A 158 6.00 2.79 -1.40
N ARG A 159 5.57 1.73 -0.71
CA ARG A 159 5.12 0.48 -1.32
C ARG A 159 3.94 0.66 -2.26
N ALA A 160 2.94 1.46 -1.88
CA ALA A 160 1.80 1.75 -2.74
C ALA A 160 2.23 2.49 -4.00
N ASN A 161 3.18 3.43 -3.89
CA ASN A 161 3.73 4.17 -5.03
C ASN A 161 4.55 3.27 -5.97
N LEU A 162 5.37 2.36 -5.43
CA LEU A 162 6.13 1.39 -6.23
C LEU A 162 5.21 0.42 -6.96
N LEU A 163 4.22 -0.14 -6.26
CA LEU A 163 3.20 -1.00 -6.87
C LEU A 163 2.45 -0.28 -7.99
N ARG A 164 2.03 0.95 -7.73
CA ARG A 164 1.33 1.75 -8.72
C ARG A 164 2.20 1.96 -9.95
N LYS A 165 3.47 2.38 -9.77
CA LYS A 165 4.41 2.56 -10.89
C LYS A 165 4.51 1.29 -11.73
N ALA A 166 4.66 0.13 -11.09
CA ALA A 166 4.74 -1.15 -11.79
C ALA A 166 3.45 -1.49 -12.54
N LEU A 167 2.28 -1.24 -11.92
CA LEU A 167 0.98 -1.54 -12.51
C LEU A 167 0.60 -0.61 -13.66
N TYR A 168 1.16 0.62 -13.70
CA TYR A 168 0.97 1.57 -14.80
C TYR A 168 1.88 1.31 -15.99
N SER A 169 2.94 0.54 -15.82
CA SER A 169 3.87 0.28 -16.91
C SER A 169 3.24 -0.59 -18.00
N GLU A 170 3.52 -0.29 -19.26
CA GLU A 170 3.19 -1.17 -20.38
C GLU A 170 3.81 -2.56 -20.19
N ASN A 171 5.02 -2.60 -19.62
CA ASN A 171 5.75 -3.82 -19.27
C ASN A 171 5.49 -4.27 -17.83
N HIS A 172 4.25 -4.19 -17.37
CA HIS A 172 3.86 -4.43 -15.98
C HIS A 172 4.36 -5.75 -15.39
N LYS A 173 4.50 -6.83 -16.18
CA LYS A 173 5.04 -8.11 -15.70
C LYS A 173 6.52 -8.04 -15.34
N GLU A 174 7.30 -7.27 -16.08
CA GLU A 174 8.70 -7.02 -15.81
C GLU A 174 8.86 -6.08 -14.60
N GLU A 175 8.11 -5.00 -14.58
CA GLU A 175 8.12 -4.04 -13.48
C GLU A 175 7.64 -4.61 -12.14
N LEU A 176 6.72 -5.59 -12.14
CA LEU A 176 6.37 -6.33 -10.93
C LEU A 176 7.51 -7.19 -10.39
N ASN A 177 8.45 -7.60 -11.25
CA ASN A 177 9.64 -8.35 -10.85
C ASN A 177 10.85 -7.44 -10.55
N ASN A 178 10.66 -6.12 -10.54
CA ASN A 178 11.70 -5.16 -10.19
C ASN A 178 12.20 -5.39 -8.76
N ASP A 179 13.53 -5.41 -8.58
CA ASP A 179 14.17 -5.72 -7.31
C ASP A 179 13.81 -4.72 -6.20
N GLU A 180 13.64 -3.44 -6.52
CA GLU A 180 13.25 -2.40 -5.54
C GLU A 180 11.85 -2.67 -4.97
N LEU A 181 10.89 -3.02 -5.83
CA LEU A 181 9.53 -3.37 -5.42
C LEU A 181 9.51 -4.65 -4.60
N LYS A 182 10.28 -5.67 -5.02
CA LYS A 182 10.43 -6.94 -4.32
C LYS A 182 10.97 -6.72 -2.91
N GLU A 183 12.11 -6.04 -2.76
CA GLU A 183 12.72 -5.71 -1.47
C GLU A 183 11.74 -4.94 -0.58
N ALA A 184 11.09 -3.93 -1.12
CA ALA A 184 10.13 -3.13 -0.38
C ALA A 184 8.97 -3.96 0.17
N LEU A 185 8.44 -4.90 -0.61
CA LEU A 185 7.33 -5.76 -0.21
C LEU A 185 7.77 -6.92 0.70
N GLU A 186 8.97 -7.48 0.51
CA GLU A 186 9.51 -8.53 1.38
C GLU A 186 9.57 -8.10 2.85
N LEU A 187 10.02 -6.88 3.11
CA LEU A 187 10.09 -6.30 4.46
C LEU A 187 8.72 -5.87 5.03
N CYS A 188 7.63 -6.06 4.30
CA CYS A 188 6.29 -5.86 4.84
C CYS A 188 5.88 -7.05 5.70
N LEU A 189 5.65 -6.82 7.00
CA LEU A 189 5.25 -7.85 7.96
C LEU A 189 3.82 -8.36 7.79
N GLY A 190 3.01 -7.76 6.91
CA GLY A 190 1.61 -8.14 6.72
C GLY A 190 0.73 -7.90 7.96
N CYS A 191 1.13 -7.05 8.88
CA CYS A 191 0.48 -6.83 10.18
C CYS A 191 -0.89 -6.13 10.11
N LYS A 192 -1.33 -5.69 8.92
CA LYS A 192 -2.63 -5.01 8.66
C LYS A 192 -2.87 -3.70 9.43
N ALA A 193 -1.91 -3.19 10.18
CA ALA A 193 -2.06 -1.91 10.87
C ALA A 193 -2.41 -0.76 9.91
N CYS A 194 -1.86 -0.78 8.70
CA CYS A 194 -2.17 0.20 7.66
C CYS A 194 -3.66 0.21 7.29
N LYS A 195 -4.33 -0.94 7.21
CA LYS A 195 -5.77 -0.99 6.93
C LYS A 195 -6.61 -0.23 7.95
N LYS A 196 -6.19 -0.25 9.23
CA LYS A 196 -6.91 0.40 10.34
C LYS A 196 -6.49 1.86 10.53
N GLU A 197 -5.20 2.14 10.44
CA GLU A 197 -4.64 3.45 10.83
C GLU A 197 -4.46 4.42 9.65
N CYS A 198 -4.48 3.93 8.40
CA CYS A 198 -4.38 4.79 7.22
C CYS A 198 -5.72 5.49 6.95
N PRO A 199 -5.75 6.83 6.81
CA PRO A 199 -6.97 7.56 6.47
C PRO A 199 -7.64 7.09 5.18
N ALA A 200 -6.83 6.62 4.22
CA ALA A 200 -7.30 6.07 2.94
C ALA A 200 -7.48 4.54 2.98
N SER A 201 -7.39 3.90 4.14
CA SER A 201 -7.60 2.45 4.36
C SER A 201 -6.80 1.54 3.41
N VAL A 202 -5.56 1.92 3.08
CA VAL A 202 -4.67 1.11 2.24
C VAL A 202 -4.34 -0.21 2.94
N ASP A 203 -4.78 -1.35 2.39
CA ASP A 203 -4.48 -2.69 2.92
C ASP A 203 -3.22 -3.27 2.25
N MET A 204 -2.05 -2.85 2.69
CA MET A 204 -0.76 -3.30 2.11
C MET A 204 -0.54 -4.81 2.28
N ALA A 205 -1.08 -5.43 3.31
CA ALA A 205 -0.97 -6.87 3.49
C ALA A 205 -1.69 -7.62 2.36
N ARG A 206 -2.87 -7.15 1.97
CA ARG A 206 -3.64 -7.73 0.87
C ARG A 206 -2.99 -7.44 -0.49
N LEU A 207 -2.49 -6.21 -0.69
CA LEU A 207 -1.74 -5.84 -1.88
C LEU A 207 -0.47 -6.70 -2.04
N LYS A 208 0.28 -6.94 -0.96
CA LYS A 208 1.43 -7.86 -0.96
C LYS A 208 1.03 -9.29 -1.33
N SER A 209 -0.09 -9.79 -0.80
CA SER A 209 -0.56 -11.14 -1.12
C SER A 209 -0.93 -11.29 -2.60
N GLU A 210 -1.58 -10.28 -3.20
CA GLU A 210 -1.86 -10.27 -4.64
C GLU A 210 -0.56 -10.18 -5.46
N TYR A 211 0.37 -9.31 -5.07
CA TYR A 211 1.69 -9.21 -5.69
C TYR A 211 2.41 -10.57 -5.72
N LEU A 212 2.45 -11.27 -4.59
CA LEU A 212 3.05 -12.61 -4.49
C LEU A 212 2.33 -13.63 -5.39
N TYR A 213 0.99 -13.58 -5.44
CA TYR A 213 0.23 -14.42 -6.35
C TYR A 213 0.61 -14.18 -7.81
N GLN A 214 0.77 -12.91 -8.23
CA GLN A 214 1.11 -12.56 -9.62
C GLN A 214 2.54 -12.95 -9.98
N THR A 215 3.50 -12.78 -9.05
CA THR A 215 4.93 -13.00 -9.32
C THR A 215 5.38 -14.44 -9.07
N GLN A 216 4.70 -15.20 -8.23
CA GLN A 216 5.10 -16.54 -7.82
C GLN A 216 4.31 -17.67 -8.49
N LYS A 217 3.44 -17.36 -9.45
CA LYS A 217 2.64 -18.38 -10.17
C LYS A 217 3.45 -19.55 -10.73
N ASN A 218 4.71 -19.30 -11.09
CA ASN A 218 5.60 -20.27 -11.74
C ASN A 218 6.80 -20.67 -10.85
N GLN A 219 6.84 -20.27 -9.58
CA GLN A 219 7.93 -20.61 -8.67
C GLN A 219 7.67 -21.96 -7.99
N ASP A 220 8.71 -22.51 -7.37
CA ASP A 220 8.78 -23.82 -6.73
C ASP A 220 7.46 -24.32 -6.16
N GLN A 221 6.78 -25.17 -6.94
CA GLN A 221 5.45 -25.69 -6.60
C GLN A 221 5.51 -26.64 -5.40
N PHE A 222 6.65 -27.28 -5.15
CA PHE A 222 6.77 -28.25 -4.07
C PHE A 222 6.82 -27.58 -2.70
N GLY A 223 7.59 -26.51 -2.54
CA GLY A 223 7.61 -25.75 -1.29
C GLY A 223 6.27 -25.11 -0.96
N LEU A 224 5.58 -24.56 -1.95
CA LEU A 224 4.23 -24.02 -1.80
C LEU A 224 3.21 -25.12 -1.46
N TRP A 225 3.31 -26.28 -2.10
CA TRP A 225 2.46 -27.44 -1.78
C TRP A 225 2.67 -27.89 -0.33
N TYR A 226 3.94 -27.98 0.12
CA TYR A 226 4.27 -28.35 1.49
C TYR A 226 3.62 -27.38 2.49
N ILE A 227 3.78 -26.09 2.32
CA ILE A 227 3.18 -25.08 3.21
C ILE A 227 1.65 -25.14 3.19
N LYS A 228 1.02 -25.29 2.01
CA LYS A 228 -0.44 -25.43 1.90
C LYS A 228 -0.98 -26.64 2.63
N ASN A 229 -0.20 -27.74 2.67
CA ASN A 229 -0.61 -29.00 3.29
C ASN A 229 -0.01 -29.19 4.68
N LEU A 230 0.64 -28.18 5.25
CA LEU A 230 1.38 -28.28 6.52
C LEU A 230 0.51 -28.87 7.65
N GLY A 231 -0.75 -28.46 7.77
CA GLY A 231 -1.66 -28.99 8.78
C GLY A 231 -1.88 -30.51 8.66
N ASN A 232 -2.09 -31.01 7.45
CA ASN A 232 -2.22 -32.46 7.20
C ASN A 232 -0.90 -33.19 7.44
N ILE A 233 0.21 -32.61 7.00
CA ILE A 233 1.56 -33.17 7.19
C ILE A 233 1.88 -33.32 8.69
N LEU A 234 1.61 -32.29 9.49
CA LEU A 234 1.82 -32.33 10.94
C LEU A 234 0.87 -33.32 11.62
N ARG A 235 -0.38 -33.38 11.20
CA ARG A 235 -1.35 -34.37 11.68
C ARG A 235 -0.85 -35.79 11.45
N PHE A 236 -0.38 -36.12 10.24
CA PHE A 236 0.19 -37.43 9.96
C PHE A 236 1.53 -37.64 10.72
N GLY A 237 2.37 -36.62 10.78
CA GLY A 237 3.63 -36.67 11.54
C GLY A 237 3.44 -36.95 13.04
N SER A 238 2.33 -36.50 13.62
CA SER A 238 2.02 -36.69 15.04
C SER A 238 1.77 -38.17 15.43
N TYR A 239 1.47 -39.05 14.47
CA TYR A 239 1.39 -40.50 14.74
C TYR A 239 2.77 -41.15 14.93
N ALA A 240 3.82 -40.61 14.35
CA ALA A 240 5.20 -41.09 14.50
C ALA A 240 6.19 -39.92 14.67
N PRO A 241 6.09 -39.16 15.76
CA PRO A 241 6.83 -37.89 15.93
C PRO A 241 8.34 -38.06 15.89
N THR A 242 8.89 -39.13 16.42
CA THR A 242 10.32 -39.41 16.40
C THR A 242 10.86 -39.54 14.97
N ALA A 243 10.20 -40.34 14.14
CA ALA A 243 10.58 -40.51 12.74
C ALA A 243 10.39 -39.20 11.95
N PHE A 244 9.28 -38.50 12.18
CA PHE A 244 9.00 -37.24 11.54
C PHE A 244 10.06 -36.16 11.88
N ASN A 245 10.44 -36.03 13.16
CA ASN A 245 11.47 -35.11 13.61
C ASN A 245 12.84 -35.43 13.00
N PHE A 246 13.19 -36.68 12.81
CA PHE A 246 14.41 -37.07 12.12
C PHE A 246 14.44 -36.53 10.67
N PHE A 247 13.34 -36.71 9.90
CA PHE A 247 13.24 -36.18 8.54
C PHE A 247 13.18 -34.65 8.52
N GLN A 248 12.38 -34.04 9.40
CA GLN A 248 12.21 -32.59 9.48
C GLN A 248 13.52 -31.87 9.87
N ASN A 249 14.41 -32.48 10.63
CA ASN A 249 15.69 -31.90 11.00
C ASN A 249 16.82 -32.20 9.98
N ASN A 250 16.53 -32.98 8.93
CA ASN A 250 17.49 -33.22 7.87
C ASN A 250 17.62 -32.00 6.97
N LYS A 251 18.81 -31.36 6.99
CA LYS A 251 19.09 -30.11 6.24
C LYS A 251 18.89 -30.26 4.74
N ILE A 252 19.16 -31.44 4.17
CA ILE A 252 19.00 -31.67 2.72
C ILE A 252 17.50 -31.66 2.37
N VAL A 253 16.67 -32.38 3.14
CA VAL A 253 15.23 -32.43 2.96
C VAL A 253 14.62 -31.04 3.12
N MET A 254 14.99 -30.30 4.16
CA MET A 254 14.46 -28.97 4.41
C MET A 254 14.86 -27.96 3.35
N LYS A 255 16.11 -28.04 2.86
CA LYS A 255 16.58 -27.19 1.78
C LYS A 255 15.85 -27.45 0.46
N SER A 256 15.49 -28.71 0.16
CA SER A 256 14.74 -29.06 -1.07
C SER A 256 13.31 -28.49 -1.09
N ILE A 257 12.74 -28.14 0.06
CA ILE A 257 11.44 -27.48 0.20
C ILE A 257 11.58 -25.96 0.49
N GLY A 258 12.78 -25.41 0.29
CA GLY A 258 13.04 -23.96 0.47
C GLY A 258 13.15 -23.49 1.92
N ILE A 259 13.23 -24.38 2.91
CA ILE A 259 13.37 -24.05 4.32
C ILE A 259 14.85 -24.10 4.73
N ASN A 260 15.44 -22.93 4.99
CA ASN A 260 16.86 -22.79 5.32
C ASN A 260 17.14 -22.67 6.84
N ARG A 261 16.17 -23.00 7.67
CA ARG A 261 16.29 -22.96 9.15
C ARG A 261 15.82 -24.26 9.77
N SER A 262 16.27 -24.53 11.01
CA SER A 262 15.75 -25.64 11.80
C SER A 262 14.28 -25.44 12.13
N MET A 263 13.49 -26.49 12.00
CA MET A 263 12.10 -26.51 12.44
C MET A 263 12.01 -26.88 13.92
N PRO A 264 11.00 -26.39 14.65
CA PRO A 264 10.75 -26.84 16.01
C PRO A 264 10.47 -28.36 16.05
N THR A 265 10.70 -28.97 17.19
CA THR A 265 10.47 -30.42 17.39
C THR A 265 8.99 -30.70 17.58
N LEU A 266 8.44 -31.55 16.73
CA LEU A 266 7.05 -32.03 16.84
C LEU A 266 6.89 -32.79 18.17
N GLN A 267 5.86 -32.40 18.95
CA GLN A 267 5.60 -33.00 20.26
C GLN A 267 4.92 -34.35 20.11
N LYS A 268 5.03 -35.17 21.16
CA LYS A 268 4.45 -36.51 21.19
C LYS A 268 2.93 -36.51 21.31
N ASP A 269 2.40 -35.57 22.09
CA ASP A 269 0.97 -35.29 22.20
C ASP A 269 0.63 -34.01 21.43
N THR A 270 -0.60 -33.90 20.94
CA THR A 270 -1.12 -32.62 20.42
C THR A 270 -1.90 -31.88 21.51
N LEU A 271 -2.07 -30.57 21.38
CA LEU A 271 -2.87 -29.81 22.34
C LEU A 271 -4.31 -30.32 22.43
N THR A 272 -4.92 -30.62 21.28
CA THR A 272 -6.27 -31.20 21.22
C THR A 272 -6.32 -32.55 21.96
N SER A 273 -5.36 -33.44 21.72
CA SER A 273 -5.29 -34.75 22.42
C SER A 273 -5.09 -34.58 23.94
N TRP A 274 -4.27 -33.63 24.35
CA TRP A 274 -4.11 -33.32 25.76
C TRP A 274 -5.38 -32.76 26.37
N TRP A 275 -6.06 -31.83 25.69
CA TRP A 275 -7.32 -31.24 26.12
C TRP A 275 -8.39 -32.31 26.34
N ASP A 276 -8.57 -33.21 25.37
CA ASP A 276 -9.56 -34.28 25.45
C ASP A 276 -9.32 -35.23 26.65
N LYS A 277 -8.07 -35.44 27.01
CA LYS A 277 -7.71 -36.26 28.18
C LYS A 277 -7.88 -35.54 29.52
N ASN A 278 -7.76 -34.19 29.53
CA ASN A 278 -7.72 -33.40 30.77
C ASN A 278 -8.95 -32.50 30.99
N LYS A 279 -9.83 -32.36 29.99
CA LYS A 279 -11.05 -31.56 30.16
C LYS A 279 -11.91 -32.14 31.30
N LYS A 280 -12.18 -31.30 32.30
CA LYS A 280 -13.17 -31.64 33.35
C LYS A 280 -14.58 -31.61 32.74
N SER A 281 -15.53 -32.34 33.31
CA SER A 281 -16.95 -32.28 32.90
C SER A 281 -17.41 -30.82 32.90
N GLN A 282 -17.99 -30.40 31.78
CA GLN A 282 -18.43 -29.01 31.61
C GLN A 282 -19.54 -28.69 32.62
N GLU A 283 -19.22 -27.86 33.59
CA GLU A 283 -20.22 -27.05 34.28
C GLU A 283 -20.76 -26.05 33.25
N LYS A 284 -22.09 -25.87 33.18
CA LYS A 284 -22.68 -24.86 32.33
C LYS A 284 -22.30 -23.49 32.87
N HIS A 285 -21.49 -22.77 32.13
CA HIS A 285 -21.15 -21.38 32.39
C HIS A 285 -21.90 -20.46 31.43
N ASP A 286 -22.27 -19.27 31.92
CA ASP A 286 -22.95 -18.25 31.11
C ASP A 286 -22.07 -17.62 30.01
N ILE A 287 -20.75 -17.84 30.07
CA ILE A 287 -19.79 -17.27 29.14
C ILE A 287 -19.04 -18.41 28.46
N THR A 288 -19.08 -18.41 27.11
CA THR A 288 -18.29 -19.33 26.28
C THR A 288 -17.14 -18.56 25.63
N ILE A 289 -15.91 -19.02 25.84
CA ILE A 289 -14.72 -18.49 25.20
C ILE A 289 -14.26 -19.47 24.13
N TRP A 290 -14.08 -18.96 22.90
CA TRP A 290 -13.53 -19.74 21.81
C TRP A 290 -12.03 -19.43 21.67
N ILE A 291 -11.20 -20.46 21.76
CA ILE A 291 -9.74 -20.37 21.57
C ILE A 291 -9.42 -20.92 20.20
N LEU A 292 -8.84 -20.08 19.33
CA LEU A 292 -8.31 -20.51 18.05
C LEU A 292 -6.89 -21.06 18.24
N CYS A 293 -6.76 -22.39 18.15
CA CYS A 293 -5.46 -23.04 18.20
C CYS A 293 -4.78 -23.00 16.83
N ASP A 294 -3.63 -22.38 16.73
CA ASP A 294 -2.80 -22.41 15.52
C ASP A 294 -1.95 -23.70 15.45
N LEU A 295 -1.40 -23.98 14.26
CA LEU A 295 -0.63 -25.21 14.03
C LEU A 295 0.62 -25.35 14.90
N PHE A 296 1.24 -24.23 15.31
CA PHE A 296 2.44 -24.28 16.14
C PHE A 296 2.08 -24.61 17.57
N THR A 297 1.04 -24.03 18.12
CA THR A 297 0.50 -24.35 19.45
C THR A 297 -0.04 -25.79 19.50
N GLU A 298 -0.69 -26.24 18.43
CA GLU A 298 -1.27 -27.60 18.35
C GLU A 298 -0.19 -28.70 18.37
N TYR A 299 0.93 -28.51 17.62
CA TYR A 299 1.86 -29.59 17.33
C TYR A 299 3.27 -29.39 17.88
N TYR A 300 3.72 -28.17 18.10
CA TYR A 300 5.11 -27.87 18.47
C TYR A 300 5.27 -27.31 19.87
N ASP A 301 4.44 -26.38 20.29
CA ASP A 301 4.52 -25.77 21.63
C ASP A 301 3.20 -25.84 22.37
N ILE A 302 2.82 -27.06 22.69
CA ILE A 302 1.55 -27.35 23.37
C ILE A 302 1.48 -26.74 24.79
N ASN A 303 2.64 -26.39 25.40
CA ASN A 303 2.67 -25.84 26.74
C ASN A 303 2.02 -24.44 26.77
N ILE A 304 2.21 -23.62 25.72
CA ILE A 304 1.51 -22.35 25.61
C ILE A 304 0.00 -22.56 25.67
N GLY A 305 -0.53 -23.53 24.95
CA GLY A 305 -1.96 -23.84 24.95
C GLY A 305 -2.48 -24.45 26.25
N LYS A 306 -1.61 -25.09 27.05
CA LYS A 306 -2.00 -25.64 28.37
C LYS A 306 -2.09 -24.58 29.47
N GLU A 307 -1.42 -23.45 29.27
CA GLU A 307 -1.41 -22.35 30.24
C GLU A 307 -2.61 -21.39 30.01
N LEU A 308 -3.29 -21.48 28.88
CA LEU A 308 -4.51 -20.72 28.55
C LEU A 308 -5.76 -21.38 29.16
#